data_ef791d8034c4ce7e76e7e9db80aa2340
#
_entry.id   ef791d8034c4ce7e76e7e9db80aa2340
#
_cell.length_a   1.000
_cell.length_b   1.000
_cell.length_c   1.000
_cell.angle_alpha   90.00
_cell.angle_beta   90.00
_cell.angle_gamma   90.00
#
_symmetry.space_group_name_H-M   'P 1'
#
loop_
_entity.id
_entity.type
_entity.pdbx_description
1 polymer ?
#
loop_
_entity_poly.entity_id
_entity_poly.type
_entity_poly.pdbx_seq_one_letter_code
_entity_poly.pdbx_strand_id
1 'polypeptide(L)'
;MKKLIISLLLFCSTNVFAGLTKEYCPRWFSFFKPVCQRLHQVIYEGNGELYLSGYAWHNRYVYTPEKIRSYNEKAWGGGLGKGFFDEKGNWHGLFTYAFLDSHKNVEPVAGYAYLKVATLHKDLKAGIGYTVLITVRPDLNKGIPFPGALPWASIFYKKVTLAATYIPGFNHNGNVLYLLGKYTF
;
A
#
# COMPACT_ATOMS: atom_id res chain seq x y z
N MET A 1 68.07 -27.86 -17.81
CA MET A 1 67.22 -26.69 -18.10
C MET A 1 65.91 -26.92 -17.37
N LYS A 2 65.76 -26.29 -16.20
CA LYS A 2 64.56 -26.42 -15.36
C LYS A 2 63.70 -25.20 -15.60
N LYS A 3 62.50 -25.40 -16.15
CA LYS A 3 61.52 -24.33 -16.33
C LYS A 3 60.79 -24.07 -15.00
N LEU A 4 60.97 -22.88 -14.46
CA LEU A 4 60.31 -22.39 -13.28
C LEU A 4 58.93 -21.88 -13.69
N ILE A 5 57.85 -22.56 -13.25
CA ILE A 5 56.45 -22.11 -13.42
C ILE A 5 56.10 -21.27 -12.20
N ILE A 6 56.06 -19.96 -12.37
CA ILE A 6 55.58 -19.04 -11.34
C ILE A 6 54.04 -19.02 -11.44
N SER A 7 53.39 -19.69 -10.47
CA SER A 7 51.94 -19.63 -10.33
C SER A 7 51.53 -18.33 -9.61
N LEU A 8 51.00 -17.40 -10.37
CA LEU A 8 50.49 -16.13 -9.84
C LEU A 8 49.09 -16.38 -9.25
N LEU A 9 49.04 -16.61 -7.95
CA LEU A 9 47.78 -16.64 -7.20
C LEU A 9 47.22 -15.22 -7.09
N LEU A 10 46.28 -14.88 -7.95
CA LEU A 10 45.45 -13.71 -7.82
C LEU A 10 44.51 -13.92 -6.60
N PHE A 11 44.89 -13.34 -5.48
CA PHE A 11 43.95 -13.11 -4.38
C PHE A 11 42.91 -12.09 -4.81
N CYS A 12 41.78 -12.59 -5.29
CA CYS A 12 40.58 -11.78 -5.49
C CYS A 12 40.00 -11.54 -4.08
N SER A 13 40.46 -10.45 -3.42
CA SER A 13 39.82 -9.94 -2.21
C SER A 13 38.45 -9.41 -2.59
N THR A 14 37.45 -10.25 -2.52
CA THR A 14 36.05 -9.84 -2.50
C THR A 14 35.84 -9.07 -1.18
N ASN A 15 35.94 -7.75 -1.24
CA ASN A 15 35.40 -6.91 -0.20
C ASN A 15 33.88 -7.14 -0.16
N VAL A 16 33.47 -8.09 0.66
CA VAL A 16 32.09 -8.21 1.10
C VAL A 16 31.83 -6.94 1.92
N PHE A 17 31.27 -5.92 1.30
CA PHE A 17 30.59 -4.86 2.00
C PHE A 17 29.41 -5.51 2.72
N ALA A 18 29.65 -6.10 3.88
CA ALA A 18 28.63 -6.32 4.88
C ALA A 18 28.17 -4.94 5.32
N GLY A 19 27.24 -4.36 4.57
CA GLY A 19 26.50 -3.20 5.03
C GLY A 19 25.92 -3.60 6.37
N LEU A 20 26.33 -2.90 7.43
CA LEU A 20 25.75 -2.97 8.77
C LEU A 20 24.26 -2.64 8.60
N THR A 21 23.45 -3.65 8.29
CA THR A 21 21.99 -3.52 8.36
C THR A 21 21.68 -3.32 9.82
N LYS A 22 21.42 -2.06 10.18
CA LYS A 22 20.97 -1.71 11.52
C LYS A 22 19.77 -2.59 11.84
N GLU A 23 19.95 -3.54 12.74
CA GLU A 23 18.88 -4.48 13.09
C GLU A 23 17.81 -3.71 13.87
N TYR A 24 16.75 -3.33 13.17
CA TYR A 24 15.58 -2.72 13.76
C TYR A 24 14.76 -3.82 14.45
N CYS A 25 14.22 -3.52 15.60
CA CYS A 25 13.34 -4.43 16.36
C CYS A 25 14.04 -5.67 16.96
N PRO A 26 15.20 -5.53 17.63
CA PRO A 26 15.99 -6.68 18.13
C PRO A 26 15.25 -7.51 19.18
N ARG A 27 14.27 -6.92 19.90
CA ARG A 27 13.49 -7.57 20.98
C ARG A 27 12.16 -8.19 20.52
N TRP A 28 11.85 -8.11 19.22
CA TRP A 28 10.61 -8.67 18.70
C TRP A 28 10.76 -10.19 18.46
N PHE A 29 9.66 -10.93 18.65
CA PHE A 29 9.60 -12.33 18.26
C PHE A 29 9.99 -12.50 16.79
N SER A 30 10.73 -13.56 16.46
CA SER A 30 11.28 -13.80 15.11
C SER A 30 10.21 -13.73 14.01
N PHE A 31 9.00 -14.18 14.30
CA PHE A 31 7.86 -14.14 13.38
C PHE A 31 7.42 -12.71 13.01
N PHE A 32 7.47 -11.77 13.95
CA PHE A 32 7.05 -10.39 13.74
C PHE A 32 8.19 -9.44 13.33
N LYS A 33 9.45 -9.88 13.42
CA LYS A 33 10.61 -9.06 13.04
C LYS A 33 10.51 -8.50 11.61
N PRO A 34 10.17 -9.29 10.57
CA PRO A 34 10.07 -8.76 9.20
C PRO A 34 9.02 -7.66 9.06
N VAL A 35 7.89 -7.80 9.74
CA VAL A 35 6.82 -6.79 9.73
C VAL A 35 7.30 -5.51 10.37
N CYS A 36 7.90 -5.60 11.56
CA CYS A 36 8.45 -4.44 12.26
C CYS A 36 9.54 -3.73 11.46
N GLN A 37 10.47 -4.48 10.86
CA GLN A 37 11.52 -3.92 10.01
C GLN A 37 10.93 -3.17 8.82
N ARG A 38 9.92 -3.74 8.17
CA ARG A 38 9.27 -3.13 7.01
C ARG A 38 8.49 -1.85 7.39
N LEU A 39 7.78 -1.86 8.50
CA LEU A 39 7.12 -0.67 9.03
C LEU A 39 8.13 0.43 9.35
N HIS A 40 9.26 0.07 9.96
CA HIS A 40 10.35 1.00 10.24
C HIS A 40 10.91 1.62 8.96
N GLN A 41 11.17 0.82 7.92
CA GLN A 41 11.63 1.32 6.63
C GLN A 41 10.64 2.31 6.01
N VAL A 42 9.35 2.00 6.00
CA VAL A 42 8.35 2.94 5.47
C VAL A 42 8.36 4.26 6.25
N ILE A 43 8.48 4.21 7.57
CA ILE A 43 8.48 5.43 8.41
C ILE A 43 9.73 6.30 8.18
N TYR A 44 10.91 5.69 8.11
CA TYR A 44 12.18 6.43 8.10
C TYR A 44 12.77 6.64 6.70
N GLU A 45 12.53 5.71 5.78
CA GLU A 45 13.07 5.74 4.43
C GLU A 45 12.02 6.07 3.36
N GLY A 46 10.72 5.98 3.73
CA GLY A 46 9.61 6.24 2.81
C GLY A 46 9.44 7.70 2.43
N ASN A 47 9.12 7.95 1.18
CA ASN A 47 8.74 9.25 0.67
C ASN A 47 7.35 9.66 1.18
N GLY A 48 7.15 10.94 1.41
CA GLY A 48 5.83 11.49 1.73
C GLY A 48 4.86 11.30 0.56
N GLU A 49 3.62 10.98 0.87
CA GLU A 49 2.56 10.79 -0.11
C GLU A 49 1.30 11.57 0.30
N LEU A 50 0.70 12.27 -0.66
CA LEU A 50 -0.62 12.87 -0.55
C LEU A 50 -1.65 11.90 -1.13
N TYR A 51 -2.70 11.59 -0.39
CA TYR A 51 -3.82 10.77 -0.82
C TYR A 51 -5.03 11.66 -1.11
N LEU A 52 -5.65 11.46 -2.25
CA LEU A 52 -6.87 12.14 -2.67
C LEU A 52 -7.87 11.09 -3.18
N SER A 53 -9.07 11.11 -2.65
CA SER A 53 -10.14 10.23 -3.11
C SER A 53 -11.26 11.06 -3.73
N GLY A 54 -12.07 10.43 -4.54
CA GLY A 54 -13.14 11.18 -5.21
C GLY A 54 -14.28 10.31 -5.73
N TYR A 55 -14.11 9.00 -5.83
CA TYR A 55 -15.15 8.16 -6.41
C TYR A 55 -15.26 6.79 -5.77
N ALA A 56 -16.51 6.40 -5.48
CA ALA A 56 -16.91 5.08 -4.97
C ALA A 56 -18.01 4.51 -5.87
N TRP A 57 -17.63 3.62 -6.79
CA TRP A 57 -18.60 3.01 -7.71
C TRP A 57 -19.29 1.83 -7.03
N HIS A 58 -20.60 1.92 -6.86
CA HIS A 58 -21.43 0.83 -6.36
C HIS A 58 -21.76 -0.14 -7.49
N ASN A 59 -21.63 -1.42 -7.23
CA ASN A 59 -21.84 -2.46 -8.24
C ASN A 59 -23.29 -2.47 -8.76
N ARG A 60 -23.48 -2.10 -10.04
CA ARG A 60 -24.79 -1.97 -10.72
C ARG A 60 -25.50 -3.32 -10.90
N TYR A 61 -24.80 -4.43 -10.75
CA TYR A 61 -25.39 -5.78 -10.81
C TYR A 61 -25.97 -6.24 -9.47
N VAL A 62 -25.59 -5.60 -8.37
CA VAL A 62 -26.02 -5.96 -7.02
C VAL A 62 -27.08 -5.01 -6.49
N TYR A 63 -27.05 -3.74 -6.91
CA TYR A 63 -27.94 -2.70 -6.42
C TYR A 63 -28.96 -2.27 -7.47
N THR A 64 -30.19 -2.02 -7.03
CA THR A 64 -31.21 -1.43 -7.90
C THR A 64 -30.86 0.04 -8.23
N PRO A 65 -31.35 0.58 -9.36
CA PRO A 65 -31.12 1.98 -9.70
C PRO A 65 -31.62 2.96 -8.64
N GLU A 66 -32.71 2.64 -7.94
CA GLU A 66 -33.27 3.45 -6.83
C GLU A 66 -32.28 3.52 -5.67
N LYS A 67 -31.70 2.38 -5.30
CA LYS A 67 -30.73 2.29 -4.21
C LYS A 67 -29.46 3.06 -4.53
N ILE A 68 -28.96 2.94 -5.77
CA ILE A 68 -27.77 3.68 -6.23
C ILE A 68 -28.01 5.19 -6.17
N ARG A 69 -29.18 5.67 -6.58
CA ARG A 69 -29.54 7.10 -6.49
C ARG A 69 -29.59 7.62 -5.04
N SER A 70 -29.78 6.76 -4.06
CA SER A 70 -29.77 7.14 -2.65
C SER A 70 -28.34 7.20 -2.07
N TYR A 71 -27.33 6.65 -2.75
CA TYR A 71 -25.94 6.65 -2.30
C TYR A 71 -25.16 7.85 -2.82
N ASN A 72 -24.22 8.29 -2.00
CA ASN A 72 -23.19 9.24 -2.41
C ASN A 72 -22.03 8.46 -3.06
N GLU A 73 -21.85 8.64 -4.36
CA GLU A 73 -20.67 8.08 -5.05
C GLU A 73 -19.49 9.06 -5.11
N LYS A 74 -19.69 10.29 -4.68
CA LYS A 74 -18.64 11.32 -4.59
C LYS A 74 -17.92 11.17 -3.26
N ALA A 75 -17.00 10.21 -3.21
CA ALA A 75 -16.23 9.87 -2.01
C ALA A 75 -15.04 10.84 -1.81
N TRP A 76 -15.33 12.16 -1.83
CA TRP A 76 -14.29 13.17 -1.65
C TRP A 76 -13.59 13.04 -0.31
N GLY A 77 -12.27 13.13 -0.34
CA GLY A 77 -11.48 13.05 0.86
C GLY A 77 -9.99 13.17 0.56
N GLY A 78 -9.21 13.18 1.60
CA GLY A 78 -7.76 13.28 1.48
C GLY A 78 -7.04 12.91 2.76
N GLY A 79 -5.73 12.76 2.64
CA GLY A 79 -4.85 12.44 3.75
C GLY A 79 -3.41 12.31 3.33
N LEU A 80 -2.62 11.80 4.24
CA LEU A 80 -1.17 11.72 4.10
C LEU A 80 -0.68 10.30 4.37
N GLY A 81 0.48 10.00 3.83
CA GLY A 81 1.13 8.73 4.08
C GLY A 81 2.61 8.77 3.76
N LYS A 82 3.22 7.61 3.83
CA LYS A 82 4.57 7.36 3.36
C LYS A 82 4.61 6.09 2.53
N GLY A 83 5.35 6.13 1.43
CA GLY A 83 5.54 4.99 0.54
C GLY A 83 7.00 4.66 0.33
N PHE A 84 7.30 3.37 0.27
CA PHE A 84 8.66 2.83 0.14
C PHE A 84 8.65 1.67 -0.87
N PHE A 85 9.63 1.66 -1.78
CA PHE A 85 9.86 0.50 -2.65
C PHE A 85 10.99 -0.35 -2.06
N ASP A 86 10.72 -1.64 -1.84
CA ASP A 86 11.70 -2.56 -1.30
C ASP A 86 12.77 -2.97 -2.34
N GLU A 87 13.72 -3.79 -1.91
CA GLU A 87 14.85 -4.25 -2.72
C GLU A 87 14.42 -5.09 -3.94
N LYS A 88 13.19 -5.62 -3.91
CA LYS A 88 12.56 -6.37 -5.00
C LYS A 88 11.69 -5.50 -5.90
N GLY A 89 11.60 -4.20 -5.59
CA GLY A 89 10.75 -3.25 -6.29
C GLY A 89 9.27 -3.31 -5.90
N ASN A 90 8.90 -4.04 -4.85
CA ASN A 90 7.53 -4.04 -4.33
C ASN A 90 7.27 -2.79 -3.49
N TRP A 91 6.05 -2.29 -3.54
CA TRP A 91 5.68 -1.09 -2.82
C TRP A 91 5.03 -1.41 -1.47
N HIS A 92 5.44 -0.66 -0.45
CA HIS A 92 4.90 -0.69 0.90
C HIS A 92 4.47 0.72 1.29
N GLY A 93 3.31 0.87 1.89
CA GLY A 93 2.82 2.18 2.32
C GLY A 93 2.11 2.15 3.66
N LEU A 94 2.30 3.23 4.42
CA LEU A 94 1.51 3.58 5.59
C LEU A 94 0.72 4.83 5.27
N PHE A 95 -0.55 4.84 5.60
CA PHE A 95 -1.43 5.95 5.27
C PHE A 95 -2.47 6.22 6.35
N THR A 96 -2.92 7.47 6.36
CA THR A 96 -4.11 7.91 7.07
C THR A 96 -4.82 8.94 6.21
N TYR A 97 -6.10 8.75 5.99
CA TYR A 97 -6.94 9.70 5.26
C TYR A 97 -8.39 9.59 5.75
N ALA A 98 -9.20 10.58 5.37
CA ALA A 98 -10.64 10.54 5.62
C ALA A 98 -11.39 10.89 4.33
N PHE A 99 -12.54 10.29 4.11
CA PHE A 99 -13.38 10.51 2.95
C PHE A 99 -14.87 10.47 3.32
N LEU A 100 -15.71 10.92 2.38
CA LEU A 100 -17.16 10.82 2.53
C LEU A 100 -17.65 9.44 2.11
N ASP A 101 -18.31 8.73 3.01
CA ASP A 101 -18.94 7.46 2.73
C ASP A 101 -20.19 7.57 1.85
N SER A 102 -20.86 6.45 1.58
CA SER A 102 -22.09 6.38 0.78
C SER A 102 -23.27 7.14 1.39
N HIS A 103 -23.21 7.50 2.66
CA HIS A 103 -24.23 8.27 3.39
C HIS A 103 -23.77 9.70 3.70
N LYS A 104 -22.64 10.15 3.12
CA LYS A 104 -21.99 11.46 3.35
C LYS A 104 -21.45 11.65 4.77
N ASN A 105 -21.23 10.57 5.53
CA ASN A 105 -20.50 10.65 6.78
C ASN A 105 -19.00 10.65 6.51
N VAL A 106 -18.25 11.28 7.40
CA VAL A 106 -16.77 11.23 7.33
C VAL A 106 -16.31 9.88 7.85
N GLU A 107 -15.62 9.12 6.99
CA GLU A 107 -15.00 7.83 7.31
C GLU A 107 -13.48 8.00 7.40
N PRO A 108 -12.88 8.02 8.60
CA PRO A 108 -11.44 8.00 8.78
C PRO A 108 -10.89 6.60 8.62
N VAL A 109 -9.74 6.50 7.94
CA VAL A 109 -9.04 5.25 7.68
C VAL A 109 -7.56 5.42 7.97
N ALA A 110 -6.96 4.45 8.63
CA ALA A 110 -5.52 4.32 8.78
C ALA A 110 -5.09 2.90 8.48
N GLY A 111 -3.99 2.72 7.74
CA GLY A 111 -3.61 1.38 7.33
C GLY A 111 -2.22 1.26 6.75
N TYR A 112 -1.92 0.01 6.43
CA TYR A 112 -0.73 -0.41 5.70
C TYR A 112 -1.17 -1.11 4.42
N ALA A 113 -0.45 -0.86 3.32
CA ALA A 113 -0.65 -1.57 2.07
C ALA A 113 0.66 -2.16 1.54
N TYR A 114 0.54 -3.32 0.92
CA TYR A 114 1.61 -4.01 0.20
C TYR A 114 1.17 -4.28 -1.23
N LEU A 115 2.03 -3.96 -2.20
CA LEU A 115 1.82 -4.27 -3.61
C LEU A 115 3.03 -4.96 -4.19
N LYS A 116 2.81 -6.11 -4.81
CA LYS A 116 3.76 -6.68 -5.75
C LYS A 116 3.70 -5.87 -7.03
N VAL A 117 4.83 -5.28 -7.44
CA VAL A 117 4.90 -4.32 -8.53
C VAL A 117 5.69 -4.88 -9.70
N ALA A 118 5.17 -4.69 -10.91
CA ALA A 118 5.84 -4.98 -12.17
C ALA A 118 6.04 -3.68 -12.95
N THR A 119 7.22 -3.51 -13.55
CA THR A 119 7.50 -2.42 -14.47
C THR A 119 6.97 -2.80 -15.85
N LEU A 120 6.05 -2.01 -16.39
CA LEU A 120 5.45 -2.21 -17.70
C LEU A 120 6.27 -1.49 -18.78
N HIS A 121 6.67 -0.25 -18.54
CA HIS A 121 7.47 0.54 -19.46
C HIS A 121 8.11 1.72 -18.71
N LYS A 122 9.43 1.88 -18.79
CA LYS A 122 10.17 3.02 -18.17
C LYS A 122 9.59 3.44 -16.79
N ASP A 123 8.81 4.52 -16.80
CA ASP A 123 8.21 5.13 -15.61
C ASP A 123 6.81 4.56 -15.26
N LEU A 124 6.28 3.66 -16.10
CA LEU A 124 4.96 3.06 -15.91
C LEU A 124 5.09 1.72 -15.21
N LYS A 125 4.48 1.61 -14.03
CA LYS A 125 4.46 0.37 -13.25
C LYS A 125 3.01 0.03 -12.87
N ALA A 126 2.73 -1.25 -12.68
CA ALA A 126 1.47 -1.72 -12.13
C ALA A 126 1.72 -2.60 -10.91
N GLY A 127 0.85 -2.51 -9.93
CA GLY A 127 0.96 -3.28 -8.71
C GLY A 127 -0.39 -3.86 -8.28
N ILE A 128 -0.34 -5.04 -7.69
CA ILE A 128 -1.49 -5.70 -7.08
C ILE A 128 -1.08 -6.29 -5.73
N GLY A 129 -1.98 -6.24 -4.78
CA GLY A 129 -1.73 -6.74 -3.44
C GLY A 129 -2.92 -6.52 -2.51
N TYR A 130 -2.64 -6.08 -1.30
CA TYR A 130 -3.66 -5.93 -0.27
C TYR A 130 -3.37 -4.73 0.62
N THR A 131 -4.40 -4.29 1.33
CA THR A 131 -4.28 -3.38 2.46
C THR A 131 -4.90 -3.99 3.70
N VAL A 132 -4.30 -3.73 4.85
CA VAL A 132 -4.89 -3.93 6.16
C VAL A 132 -5.08 -2.57 6.81
N LEU A 133 -6.25 -2.33 7.35
CA LEU A 133 -6.64 -1.01 7.81
C LEU A 133 -7.51 -1.08 9.07
N ILE A 134 -7.62 0.05 9.73
CA ILE A 134 -8.63 0.32 10.75
C ILE A 134 -9.47 1.48 10.24
N THR A 135 -10.77 1.35 10.34
CA THR A 135 -11.73 2.40 9.96
C THR A 135 -12.81 2.56 11.01
N VAL A 136 -13.50 3.70 10.95
CA VAL A 136 -14.65 4.02 11.82
C VAL A 136 -15.82 4.40 10.93
N ARG A 137 -16.93 3.72 11.09
CA ARG A 137 -18.17 4.03 10.39
C ARG A 137 -19.32 4.20 11.37
N PRO A 138 -20.05 5.33 11.32
CA PRO A 138 -21.18 5.55 12.23
C PRO A 138 -22.32 4.54 12.05
N ASP A 139 -22.55 4.10 10.81
CA ASP A 139 -23.58 3.11 10.46
C ASP A 139 -23.20 1.66 10.73
N LEU A 140 -21.92 1.40 11.00
CA LEU A 140 -21.42 0.08 11.35
C LEU A 140 -20.81 0.12 12.76
N ASN A 141 -21.00 -0.95 13.51
CA ASN A 141 -20.40 -1.16 14.82
C ASN A 141 -20.56 0.03 15.80
N LYS A 142 -21.64 0.83 15.64
CA LYS A 142 -21.94 2.01 16.50
C LYS A 142 -20.79 3.03 16.56
N GLY A 143 -20.01 3.17 15.49
CA GLY A 143 -18.85 4.07 15.46
C GLY A 143 -17.62 3.57 16.22
N ILE A 144 -17.57 2.30 16.60
CA ILE A 144 -16.39 1.69 17.19
C ILE A 144 -15.42 1.33 16.05
N PRO A 145 -14.13 1.65 16.17
CA PRO A 145 -13.13 1.26 15.18
C PRO A 145 -13.10 -0.25 14.95
N PHE A 146 -13.01 -0.66 13.69
CA PHE A 146 -12.90 -2.08 13.33
C PHE A 146 -11.83 -2.29 12.25
N PRO A 147 -11.15 -3.46 12.26
CA PRO A 147 -10.15 -3.79 11.26
C PRO A 147 -10.81 -4.24 9.95
N GLY A 148 -10.10 -4.02 8.83
CA GLY A 148 -10.45 -4.52 7.52
C GLY A 148 -9.22 -4.98 6.75
N ALA A 149 -9.44 -5.89 5.81
CA ALA A 149 -8.44 -6.28 4.82
C ALA A 149 -9.09 -6.28 3.44
N LEU A 150 -8.48 -5.57 2.48
CA LEU A 150 -9.05 -5.36 1.15
C LEU A 150 -8.00 -5.63 0.08
N PRO A 151 -8.39 -6.14 -1.11
CA PRO A 151 -7.52 -6.18 -2.27
C PRO A 151 -7.20 -4.75 -2.71
N TRP A 152 -5.99 -4.55 -3.22
CA TRP A 152 -5.52 -3.25 -3.69
C TRP A 152 -4.79 -3.40 -5.02
N ALA A 153 -5.11 -2.56 -5.99
CA ALA A 153 -4.42 -2.46 -7.26
C ALA A 153 -3.98 -1.01 -7.50
N SER A 154 -2.86 -0.81 -8.20
CA SER A 154 -2.37 0.53 -8.52
C SER A 154 -1.64 0.57 -9.85
N ILE A 155 -1.74 1.71 -10.50
CA ILE A 155 -0.91 2.10 -11.64
C ILE A 155 -0.08 3.31 -11.22
N PHE A 156 1.23 3.19 -11.33
CA PHE A 156 2.21 4.22 -10.99
C PHE A 156 2.77 4.84 -12.26
N TYR A 157 2.76 6.13 -12.34
CA TYR A 157 3.44 6.89 -13.39
C TYR A 157 4.21 8.06 -12.77
N LYS A 158 5.54 7.95 -12.74
CA LYS A 158 6.41 8.92 -12.06
C LYS A 158 5.96 9.13 -10.60
N LYS A 159 5.57 10.34 -10.27
CA LYS A 159 5.11 10.74 -8.93
C LYS A 159 3.61 10.56 -8.69
N VAL A 160 2.85 10.20 -9.72
CA VAL A 160 1.39 10.04 -9.65
C VAL A 160 1.04 8.56 -9.63
N THR A 161 0.11 8.19 -8.78
CA THR A 161 -0.43 6.83 -8.71
C THR A 161 -1.95 6.90 -8.72
N LEU A 162 -2.58 6.11 -9.58
CA LEU A 162 -4.00 5.79 -9.50
C LEU A 162 -4.14 4.45 -8.79
N ALA A 163 -4.97 4.40 -7.77
CA ALA A 163 -5.20 3.21 -6.99
C ALA A 163 -6.68 2.87 -6.89
N ALA A 164 -6.97 1.59 -6.78
CA ALA A 164 -8.30 1.05 -6.62
C ALA A 164 -8.32 -0.04 -5.55
N THR A 165 -9.37 -0.04 -4.75
CA THR A 165 -9.67 -1.13 -3.81
C THR A 165 -11.11 -1.55 -3.96
N TYR A 166 -11.37 -2.84 -3.82
CA TYR A 166 -12.74 -3.37 -3.85
C TYR A 166 -13.16 -3.73 -2.42
N ILE A 167 -14.25 -3.13 -1.99
CA ILE A 167 -14.88 -3.41 -0.69
C ILE A 167 -15.93 -4.49 -0.93
N PRO A 168 -15.66 -5.77 -0.56
CA PRO A 168 -16.63 -6.83 -0.76
C PRO A 168 -17.85 -6.59 0.13
N GLY A 169 -18.99 -7.08 -0.30
CA GLY A 169 -20.22 -6.97 0.46
C GLY A 169 -21.08 -8.22 0.34
N PHE A 170 -21.90 -8.42 1.36
CA PHE A 170 -22.94 -9.45 1.37
C PHE A 170 -24.30 -8.75 1.30
N ASN A 171 -25.24 -9.32 0.53
CA ASN A 171 -26.67 -8.96 0.46
C ASN A 171 -26.96 -7.47 0.80
N HIS A 172 -26.71 -6.59 -0.17
CA HIS A 172 -27.02 -5.15 -0.15
C HIS A 172 -26.11 -4.23 0.68
N ASN A 173 -24.97 -4.70 1.20
CA ASN A 173 -23.95 -3.86 1.81
C ASN A 173 -22.58 -4.11 1.18
N GLY A 174 -21.79 -3.06 0.93
CA GLY A 174 -20.48 -3.15 0.28
C GLY A 174 -20.59 -3.26 -1.24
N ASN A 175 -19.82 -4.14 -1.87
CA ASN A 175 -19.71 -4.27 -3.34
C ASN A 175 -19.38 -2.95 -4.03
N VAL A 176 -18.39 -2.25 -3.49
CA VAL A 176 -17.98 -0.90 -3.92
C VAL A 176 -16.55 -0.95 -4.45
N LEU A 177 -16.34 -0.45 -5.65
CA LEU A 177 -15.02 -0.15 -6.18
C LEU A 177 -14.68 1.30 -5.78
N TYR A 178 -13.67 1.44 -4.93
CA TYR A 178 -13.21 2.73 -4.44
C TYR A 178 -11.92 3.14 -5.16
N LEU A 179 -11.93 4.36 -5.70
CA LEU A 179 -10.83 4.92 -6.49
C LEU A 179 -10.20 6.09 -5.74
N LEU A 180 -8.86 6.12 -5.74
CA LEU A 180 -8.08 7.20 -5.15
C LEU A 180 -6.82 7.49 -5.98
N GLY A 181 -6.39 8.75 -5.94
CA GLY A 181 -5.12 9.20 -6.48
C GLY A 181 -4.09 9.39 -5.37
N LYS A 182 -2.82 9.19 -5.70
CA LYS A 182 -1.69 9.54 -4.83
C LYS A 182 -0.70 10.40 -5.58
N TYR A 183 -0.07 11.30 -4.85
CA TYR A 183 1.09 12.05 -5.31
C TYR A 183 2.25 11.83 -4.34
N THR A 184 3.41 11.43 -4.85
CA THR A 184 4.64 11.23 -4.06
C THR A 184 5.54 12.46 -4.18
N PHE A 185 5.99 12.99 -3.06
CA PHE A 185 6.83 14.21 -3.00
C PHE A 185 8.26 14.00 -3.43
#